data_f27fbe49ddb72015ad702978d104e8e1
#
_entry.id   f27fbe49ddb72015ad702978d104e8e1
#
_cell.length_a   1.000
_cell.length_b   1.000
_cell.length_c   1.000
_cell.angle_alpha   90.00
_cell.angle_beta   90.00
_cell.angle_gamma   90.00
#
_symmetry.space_group_name_H-M   'P 1'
#
loop_
_entity.id
_entity.type
_entity.pdbx_description
1 polymer ?
#
loop_
_entity_poly.entity_id
_entity_poly.type
_entity_poly.pdbx_seq_one_letter_code
_entity_poly.pdbx_strand_id
1 'polypeptide(L)'
;MSVEYINPSTSAPPRGYSHVVKHGNTVYIAGQVARDRDGKTVGVGDAKAQVDQVFKNLEAALAAAGGNLSHIVKTNIFMTHREDLAAYREVRAKYMSNDNPPVSTLILCSGLADPDFRIEIEAIAIVP
;
A
#
# COMPACT_ATOMS: atom_id res chain seq x y z
N MET A 1 -14.79 -0.55 -22.19
CA MET A 1 -14.47 -1.03 -20.83
C MET A 1 -14.98 -0.06 -19.80
N SER A 2 -15.67 -0.56 -18.81
CA SER A 2 -16.14 0.26 -17.70
C SER A 2 -15.05 0.38 -16.62
N VAL A 3 -15.18 1.40 -15.80
CA VAL A 3 -14.34 1.58 -14.62
C VAL A 3 -14.97 0.81 -13.46
N GLU A 4 -14.18 0.01 -12.77
CA GLU A 4 -14.61 -0.77 -11.61
C GLU A 4 -14.05 -0.16 -10.34
N TYR A 5 -14.90 -0.06 -9.32
CA TYR A 5 -14.54 0.46 -7.99
C TYR A 5 -14.59 -0.71 -7.01
N ILE A 6 -13.44 -1.07 -6.43
CA ILE A 6 -13.30 -2.31 -5.67
C ILE A 6 -12.79 -2.00 -4.26
N ASN A 7 -13.48 -2.54 -3.25
CA ASN A 7 -13.05 -2.43 -1.86
C ASN A 7 -12.95 -3.83 -1.27
N PRO A 8 -11.73 -4.31 -0.96
CA PRO A 8 -11.56 -5.64 -0.39
C PRO A 8 -12.29 -5.77 0.94
N SER A 9 -13.00 -6.88 1.14
CA SER A 9 -13.70 -7.16 2.40
C SER A 9 -12.76 -7.38 3.58
N THR A 10 -11.48 -7.64 3.29
CA THR A 10 -10.42 -7.86 4.29
C THR A 10 -9.72 -6.58 4.72
N SER A 11 -10.08 -5.44 4.12
CA SER A 11 -9.52 -4.14 4.47
C SER A 11 -10.56 -3.29 5.21
N ALA A 12 -10.09 -2.29 5.96
CA ALA A 12 -10.99 -1.34 6.61
C ALA A 12 -11.85 -0.63 5.56
N PRO A 13 -13.16 -0.44 5.81
CA PRO A 13 -14.02 0.26 4.87
C PRO A 13 -13.52 1.69 4.62
N PRO A 14 -13.39 2.11 3.34
CA PRO A 14 -12.96 3.47 3.03
C PRO A 14 -14.10 4.46 3.22
N ARG A 15 -13.76 5.72 3.50
CA ARG A 15 -14.74 6.81 3.62
C ARG A 15 -14.36 7.92 2.66
N GLY A 16 -15.23 8.14 1.65
CA GLY A 16 -15.05 9.21 0.67
C GLY A 16 -14.02 8.89 -0.42
N TYR A 17 -13.55 7.64 -0.52
CA TYR A 17 -12.64 7.18 -1.56
C TYR A 17 -12.82 5.67 -1.76
N SER A 18 -12.21 5.14 -2.82
CA SER A 18 -12.15 3.69 -3.06
C SER A 18 -10.74 3.20 -2.82
N HIS A 19 -10.58 1.99 -2.29
CA HIS A 19 -9.25 1.38 -2.18
C HIS A 19 -8.64 1.08 -3.55
N VAL A 20 -9.47 0.64 -4.49
CA VAL A 20 -9.01 0.19 -5.81
C VAL A 20 -9.95 0.73 -6.89
N VAL A 21 -9.35 1.26 -7.95
CA VAL A 21 -10.06 1.58 -9.19
C VAL A 21 -9.37 0.84 -10.32
N LYS A 22 -10.14 0.08 -11.09
CA LYS A 22 -9.62 -0.73 -12.18
C LYS A 22 -10.28 -0.36 -13.50
N HIS A 23 -9.47 -0.20 -14.54
CA HIS A 23 -9.94 0.00 -15.91
C HIS A 23 -9.08 -0.87 -16.83
N GLY A 24 -9.72 -1.83 -17.50
CA GLY A 24 -8.99 -2.83 -18.26
C GLY A 24 -8.06 -3.61 -17.35
N ASN A 25 -6.79 -3.63 -17.69
CA ASN A 25 -5.75 -4.31 -16.91
C ASN A 25 -5.03 -3.36 -15.92
N THR A 26 -5.35 -2.06 -15.97
CA THR A 26 -4.70 -1.05 -15.12
C THR A 26 -5.44 -0.92 -13.81
N VAL A 27 -4.70 -1.03 -12.71
CA VAL A 27 -5.22 -0.98 -11.34
C VAL A 27 -4.57 0.16 -10.59
N TYR A 28 -5.39 1.05 -10.07
CA TYR A 28 -4.95 2.15 -9.21
C TYR A 28 -5.30 1.80 -7.78
N ILE A 29 -4.32 1.86 -6.89
CA ILE A 29 -4.51 1.52 -5.48
C ILE A 29 -4.25 2.77 -4.65
N ALA A 30 -5.26 3.16 -3.86
CA ALA A 30 -5.15 4.29 -2.95
C ALA A 30 -4.06 4.06 -1.92
N GLY A 31 -3.55 5.13 -1.34
CA GLY A 31 -2.56 5.03 -0.28
C GLY A 31 -3.00 4.11 0.84
N GLN A 32 -2.23 3.06 1.08
CA GLN A 32 -2.47 2.11 2.15
C GLN A 32 -1.64 2.48 3.36
N VAL A 33 -2.26 2.47 4.51
CA VAL A 33 -1.66 2.80 5.80
C VAL A 33 -1.76 1.59 6.74
N ALA A 34 -1.13 1.66 7.89
CA ALA A 34 -1.05 0.52 8.82
C ALA A 34 -2.35 0.37 9.63
N ARG A 35 -3.45 0.10 8.95
CA ARG A 35 -4.75 -0.22 9.53
C ARG A 35 -5.12 -1.66 9.25
N ASP A 36 -5.70 -2.34 10.25
CA ASP A 36 -6.30 -3.65 10.02
C ASP A 36 -7.75 -3.50 9.52
N ARG A 37 -8.44 -4.63 9.31
CA ARG A 37 -9.81 -4.62 8.79
C ARG A 37 -10.81 -3.95 9.74
N ASP A 38 -10.50 -3.86 11.03
CA ASP A 38 -11.36 -3.23 12.03
C ASP A 38 -11.08 -1.71 12.14
N GLY A 39 -10.17 -1.19 11.33
CA GLY A 39 -9.81 0.23 11.32
C GLY A 39 -8.83 0.62 12.40
N LYS A 40 -8.24 -0.36 13.10
CA LYS A 40 -7.26 -0.09 14.16
C LYS A 40 -5.87 0.06 13.58
N THR A 41 -5.10 1.01 14.12
CA THR A 41 -3.70 1.18 13.75
C THR A 41 -2.87 0.02 14.28
N VAL A 42 -2.11 -0.61 13.40
CA VAL A 42 -1.18 -1.69 13.74
C VAL A 42 0.21 -1.10 13.91
N GLY A 43 0.88 -1.45 14.99
CA GLY A 43 2.29 -1.08 15.19
C GLY A 43 2.53 0.39 15.50
N VAL A 44 1.74 0.96 16.42
CA VAL A 44 2.02 2.33 16.90
C VAL A 44 3.45 2.37 17.46
N GLY A 45 4.29 3.28 16.93
CA GLY A 45 5.69 3.39 17.31
C GLY A 45 6.60 2.29 16.77
N ASP A 46 6.08 1.37 15.95
CA ASP A 46 6.83 0.23 15.39
C ASP A 46 6.79 0.30 13.86
N ALA A 47 7.86 0.84 13.27
CA ALA A 47 7.92 1.04 11.82
C ALA A 47 7.83 -0.28 11.04
N LYS A 48 8.50 -1.33 11.49
CA LYS A 48 8.48 -2.63 10.80
C LYS A 48 7.08 -3.23 10.76
N ALA A 49 6.37 -3.19 11.90
CA ALA A 49 5.00 -3.68 11.98
C ALA A 49 4.07 -2.88 11.06
N GLN A 50 4.26 -1.56 10.98
CA GLN A 50 3.47 -0.72 10.10
C GLN A 50 3.74 -1.04 8.62
N VAL A 51 4.98 -1.17 8.22
CA VAL A 51 5.33 -1.51 6.84
C VAL A 51 4.75 -2.87 6.46
N ASP A 52 4.84 -3.84 7.35
CA ASP A 52 4.26 -5.18 7.12
C ASP A 52 2.76 -5.10 6.87
N GLN A 53 2.03 -4.35 7.69
CA GLN A 53 0.58 -4.19 7.51
C GLN A 53 0.25 -3.47 6.21
N VAL A 54 1.02 -2.46 5.82
CA VAL A 54 0.82 -1.76 4.56
C VAL A 54 0.95 -2.72 3.38
N PHE A 55 1.97 -3.59 3.37
CA PHE A 55 2.13 -4.59 2.30
C PHE A 55 1.00 -5.62 2.30
N LYS A 56 0.52 -6.05 3.46
CA LYS A 56 -0.66 -6.92 3.55
C LYS A 56 -1.89 -6.25 2.94
N ASN A 57 -2.07 -4.97 3.19
CA ASN A 57 -3.19 -4.21 2.61
C ASN A 57 -3.04 -4.07 1.10
N LEU A 58 -1.83 -3.87 0.58
CA LEU A 58 -1.58 -3.87 -0.86
C LEU A 58 -1.86 -5.24 -1.49
N GLU A 59 -1.46 -6.32 -0.83
CA GLU A 59 -1.79 -7.68 -1.30
C GLU A 59 -3.29 -7.90 -1.40
N ALA A 60 -4.05 -7.48 -0.38
CA ALA A 60 -5.50 -7.61 -0.38
C ALA A 60 -6.15 -6.82 -1.52
N ALA A 61 -5.69 -5.59 -1.74
CA ALA A 61 -6.17 -4.75 -2.84
C ALA A 61 -5.92 -5.40 -4.20
N LEU A 62 -4.71 -5.91 -4.41
CA LEU A 62 -4.34 -6.58 -5.67
C LEU A 62 -5.12 -7.87 -5.87
N ALA A 63 -5.28 -8.69 -4.84
CA ALA A 63 -6.06 -9.91 -4.93
C ALA A 63 -7.50 -9.64 -5.36
N ALA A 64 -8.11 -8.58 -4.81
CA ALA A 64 -9.46 -8.17 -5.19
C ALA A 64 -9.55 -7.69 -6.64
N ALA A 65 -8.44 -7.22 -7.21
CA ALA A 65 -8.37 -6.76 -8.59
C ALA A 65 -7.85 -7.83 -9.58
N GLY A 66 -7.58 -9.04 -9.10
CA GLY A 66 -7.11 -10.14 -9.94
C GLY A 66 -5.61 -10.21 -10.12
N GLY A 67 -4.83 -9.66 -9.18
CA GLY A 67 -3.38 -9.63 -9.27
C GLY A 67 -2.67 -9.91 -7.96
N ASN A 68 -1.38 -9.64 -7.95
CA ASN A 68 -0.52 -9.78 -6.78
C ASN A 68 0.59 -8.72 -6.81
N LEU A 69 1.45 -8.71 -5.80
CA LEU A 69 2.49 -7.68 -5.66
C LEU A 69 3.44 -7.61 -6.87
N SER A 70 3.67 -8.73 -7.58
CA SER A 70 4.55 -8.73 -8.75
C SER A 70 3.98 -7.94 -9.94
N HIS A 71 2.70 -7.61 -9.91
CA HIS A 71 2.05 -6.83 -10.97
C HIS A 71 2.18 -5.32 -10.75
N ILE A 72 2.69 -4.87 -9.61
CA ILE A 72 2.90 -3.44 -9.35
C ILE A 72 3.96 -2.91 -10.31
N VAL A 73 3.65 -1.80 -10.98
CA VAL A 73 4.59 -1.14 -11.89
C VAL A 73 5.08 0.21 -11.36
N LYS A 74 4.39 0.77 -10.38
CA LYS A 74 4.77 2.04 -9.76
C LYS A 74 4.33 2.09 -8.30
N THR A 75 5.23 2.58 -7.44
CA THR A 75 4.90 2.91 -6.06
C THR A 75 5.33 4.33 -5.74
N ASN A 76 4.50 5.02 -4.94
CA ASN A 76 4.89 6.25 -4.25
C ASN A 76 4.78 5.97 -2.76
N ILE A 77 5.88 6.19 -2.06
CA ILE A 77 5.99 5.91 -0.63
C ILE A 77 6.11 7.24 0.11
N PHE A 78 5.25 7.44 1.08
CA PHE A 78 5.24 8.60 1.96
C PHE A 78 5.65 8.15 3.36
N MET A 79 6.65 8.80 3.91
CA MET A 79 7.23 8.41 5.19
C MET A 79 7.41 9.65 6.06
N THR A 80 7.13 9.53 7.35
CA THR A 80 7.21 10.69 8.26
C THR A 80 8.54 10.81 8.98
N HIS A 81 9.32 9.72 9.03
CA HIS A 81 10.59 9.67 9.76
C HIS A 81 11.66 9.02 8.91
N ARG A 82 12.72 9.76 8.62
CA ARG A 82 13.84 9.24 7.80
C ARG A 82 14.48 8.00 8.41
N GLU A 83 14.52 7.89 9.72
CA GLU A 83 15.09 6.74 10.42
C GLU A 83 14.34 5.43 10.16
N ASP A 84 13.13 5.50 9.61
CA ASP A 84 12.35 4.29 9.27
C ASP A 84 12.75 3.67 7.93
N LEU A 85 13.67 4.31 7.19
CA LEU A 85 14.05 3.84 5.86
C LEU A 85 14.65 2.43 5.88
N ALA A 86 15.48 2.12 6.88
CA ALA A 86 16.06 0.79 7.01
C ALA A 86 14.98 -0.26 7.31
N ALA A 87 14.02 0.05 8.17
CA ALA A 87 12.90 -0.83 8.48
C ALA A 87 12.04 -1.09 7.24
N TYR A 88 11.77 -0.05 6.45
CA TYR A 88 11.04 -0.18 5.19
C TYR A 88 11.74 -1.14 4.23
N ARG A 89 13.04 -0.94 4.01
CA ARG A 89 13.82 -1.77 3.08
C ARG A 89 13.85 -3.23 3.52
N GLU A 90 14.02 -3.48 4.82
CA GLU A 90 14.06 -4.85 5.35
C GLU A 90 12.72 -5.57 5.14
N VAL A 91 11.60 -4.93 5.47
CA VAL A 91 10.28 -5.53 5.32
C VAL A 91 9.90 -5.66 3.85
N ARG A 92 10.20 -4.64 3.04
CA ARG A 92 9.93 -4.68 1.60
C ARG A 92 10.57 -5.91 0.95
N ALA A 93 11.79 -6.24 1.34
CA ALA A 93 12.51 -7.39 0.78
C ALA A 93 11.80 -8.72 0.99
N LYS A 94 10.93 -8.82 2.01
CA LYS A 94 10.13 -10.02 2.27
C LYS A 94 8.93 -10.14 1.34
N TYR A 95 8.47 -9.02 0.78
CA TYR A 95 7.25 -8.96 -0.04
C TYR A 95 7.52 -8.80 -1.53
N MET A 96 8.58 -8.11 -1.91
CA MET A 96 8.84 -7.76 -3.29
C MET A 96 10.22 -8.23 -3.73
N SER A 97 10.24 -8.90 -4.89
CA SER A 97 11.49 -9.32 -5.53
C SER A 97 12.23 -8.11 -6.10
N ASN A 98 13.57 -8.22 -6.21
CA ASN A 98 14.39 -7.26 -6.95
C ASN A 98 14.41 -7.56 -8.45
N ASP A 99 13.78 -8.65 -8.89
CA ASP A 99 13.62 -8.96 -10.31
C ASP A 99 12.46 -8.12 -10.85
N ASN A 100 12.72 -7.30 -11.86
CA ASN A 100 11.74 -6.41 -12.47
C ASN A 100 11.02 -5.53 -11.43
N PRO A 101 11.76 -4.74 -10.61
CA PRO A 101 11.10 -3.91 -9.60
C PRO A 101 10.31 -2.78 -10.25
N PRO A 102 9.25 -2.29 -9.59
CA PRO A 102 8.49 -1.15 -10.10
C PRO A 102 9.31 0.13 -10.05
N VAL A 103 8.91 1.13 -10.83
CA VAL A 103 9.40 2.49 -10.59
C VAL A 103 8.92 2.93 -9.21
N SER A 104 9.74 3.66 -8.47
CA SER A 104 9.46 3.97 -7.08
C SER A 104 9.99 5.34 -6.70
N THR A 105 9.17 6.11 -5.99
CA THR A 105 9.57 7.39 -5.41
C THR A 105 9.21 7.40 -3.94
N LEU A 106 10.18 7.77 -3.09
CA LEU A 106 9.98 7.88 -1.66
C LEU A 106 10.14 9.34 -1.24
N ILE A 107 9.17 9.84 -0.49
CA ILE A 107 9.10 11.22 -0.03
C ILE A 107 8.97 11.24 1.49
N LEU A 108 9.75 12.10 2.14
CA LEU A 108 9.52 12.43 3.54
C LEU A 108 8.50 13.56 3.61
N CYS A 109 7.48 13.39 4.42
CA CYS A 109 6.42 14.36 4.60
C CYS A 109 6.26 14.72 6.09
N SER A 110 5.56 15.83 6.35
CA SER A 110 5.39 16.32 7.72
C SER A 110 4.45 15.46 8.55
N GLY A 111 3.54 14.72 7.93
CA GLY A 111 2.60 13.85 8.62
C GLY A 111 1.61 13.23 7.65
N LEU A 112 0.89 12.23 8.12
CA LEU A 112 -0.16 11.52 7.39
C LEU A 112 -1.51 11.80 8.05
N ALA A 113 -2.58 11.14 7.57
CA ALA A 113 -3.93 11.43 8.04
C ALA A 113 -4.12 11.20 9.55
N ASP A 114 -3.42 10.21 10.09
CA ASP A 114 -3.41 9.95 11.53
C ASP A 114 -1.99 10.18 12.06
N PRO A 115 -1.80 10.82 13.22
CA PRO A 115 -0.46 11.11 13.75
C PRO A 115 0.35 9.84 14.06
N ASP A 116 -0.29 8.69 14.22
CA ASP A 116 0.39 7.43 14.48
C ASP A 116 0.86 6.72 13.21
N PHE A 117 0.42 7.16 12.04
CA PHE A 117 0.88 6.58 10.77
C PHE A 117 2.29 7.08 10.44
N ARG A 118 3.21 6.14 10.22
CA ARG A 118 4.60 6.45 9.88
C ARG A 118 4.90 6.21 8.40
N ILE A 119 4.04 5.47 7.68
CA ILE A 119 4.23 5.15 6.26
C ILE A 119 2.89 5.00 5.57
N GLU A 120 2.86 5.42 4.30
CA GLU A 120 1.75 5.23 3.38
C GLU A 120 2.31 4.88 2.01
N ILE A 121 1.73 3.90 1.32
CA ILE A 121 2.14 3.50 -0.02
C ILE A 121 0.93 3.46 -0.93
N GLU A 122 1.00 4.21 -2.03
CA GLU A 122 0.05 4.08 -3.14
C GLU A 122 0.75 3.38 -4.31
N ALA A 123 -0.02 2.73 -5.16
CA ALA A 123 0.55 1.91 -6.23
C ALA A 123 -0.32 1.92 -7.48
N ILE A 124 0.35 1.69 -8.61
CA ILE A 124 -0.30 1.36 -9.88
C ILE A 124 0.19 -0.02 -10.28
N ALA A 125 -0.74 -0.88 -10.70
CA ALA A 125 -0.43 -2.23 -11.15
C ALA A 125 -1.04 -2.48 -12.53
N ILE A 126 -0.45 -3.43 -13.26
CA ILE A 126 -1.03 -3.93 -14.50
C ILE A 126 -1.21 -5.43 -14.31
N VAL A 127 -2.46 -5.87 -14.26
CA VAL A 127 -2.82 -7.27 -13.99
C VAL A 127 -3.12 -8.01 -15.28
N PRO A 128 -3.04 -9.35 -15.25
CA PRO A 128 -3.33 -10.15 -16.45
C PRO A 128 -4.74 -9.99 -16.97
#